data_f8ae491ae27979da801818f396d05182
#
_entry.id   f8ae491ae27979da801818f396d05182
#
_cell.length_a   1.000
_cell.length_b   1.000
_cell.length_c   1.000
_cell.angle_alpha   90.00
_cell.angle_beta   90.00
_cell.angle_gamma   90.00
#
_symmetry.space_group_name_H-M   'P 1'
#
loop_
_entity.id
_entity.type
_entity.pdbx_description
1 polymer ?
#
loop_
_entity_poly.entity_id
_entity_poly.type
_entity_poly.pdbx_seq_one_letter_code
_entity_poly.pdbx_strand_id
1 'polypeptide(L)'
;MLTASVMEKMIACSKGNLHDIDHFLKVWALAKTIGEQEGLDAHTQKLLELVDIVHDIACPLCREKYGDTNGKHQERESPPLVESFFAPLPVDPADVERISWVVGHHHTYTNVDGLDHQILLEADFLVNADESGYARAAIETARSQIFQTVSGIRLLDAMYPENVSGMAYNEIVSI
;
A
#
# COMPACT_ATOMS: atom_id res chain seq x y z
N MET A 1 -8.91 6.41 -16.67
CA MET A 1 -7.65 7.09 -17.01
C MET A 1 -7.09 7.95 -15.88
N LEU A 2 -7.88 8.26 -14.83
CA LEU A 2 -7.39 9.02 -13.67
C LEU A 2 -6.22 8.32 -12.96
N THR A 3 -6.31 7.02 -12.67
CA THR A 3 -5.24 6.22 -12.04
C THR A 3 -3.90 6.37 -12.78
N ALA A 4 -3.91 6.31 -14.12
CA ALA A 4 -2.69 6.48 -14.92
C ALA A 4 -2.08 7.89 -14.77
N SER A 5 -2.91 8.94 -14.70
CA SER A 5 -2.43 10.32 -14.50
C SER A 5 -1.86 10.54 -13.10
N VAL A 6 -2.46 9.89 -12.08
CA VAL A 6 -1.96 9.91 -10.70
C VAL A 6 -0.63 9.17 -10.61
N MET A 7 -0.52 8.00 -11.24
CA MET A 7 0.69 7.20 -11.33
C MET A 7 1.85 8.00 -11.95
N GLU A 8 1.61 8.58 -13.14
CA GLU A 8 2.62 9.39 -13.83
C GLU A 8 3.08 10.58 -12.98
N LYS A 9 2.13 11.27 -12.33
CA LYS A 9 2.44 12.39 -11.45
C LYS A 9 3.23 11.97 -10.23
N MET A 10 2.89 10.81 -9.61
CA MET A 10 3.64 10.31 -8.44
C MET A 10 5.06 9.88 -8.81
N ILE A 11 5.25 9.23 -9.97
CA ILE A 11 6.59 8.92 -10.52
C ILE A 11 7.42 10.20 -10.65
N ALA A 12 6.83 11.28 -11.19
CA ALA A 12 7.52 12.57 -11.31
C ALA A 12 7.86 13.18 -9.94
N CYS A 13 6.96 13.07 -8.95
CA CYS A 13 7.20 13.52 -7.58
C CYS A 13 8.35 12.77 -6.88
N SER A 14 8.60 11.53 -7.25
CA SER A 14 9.68 10.71 -6.68
C SER A 14 11.09 11.11 -7.17
N LYS A 15 11.20 12.05 -8.11
CA LYS A 15 12.47 12.64 -8.59
C LYS A 15 13.55 11.60 -8.96
N GLY A 16 13.14 10.47 -9.55
CA GLY A 16 14.04 9.39 -9.97
C GLY A 16 14.50 8.46 -8.85
N ASN A 17 13.90 8.51 -7.68
CA ASN A 17 14.12 7.50 -6.64
C ASN A 17 13.40 6.20 -7.05
N LEU A 18 14.13 5.29 -7.67
CA LEU A 18 13.59 4.03 -8.17
C LEU A 18 13.08 3.13 -7.05
N HIS A 19 13.68 3.17 -5.87
CA HIS A 19 13.20 2.40 -4.73
C HIS A 19 11.78 2.81 -4.33
N ASP A 20 11.52 4.12 -4.18
CA ASP A 20 10.18 4.61 -3.86
C ASP A 20 9.18 4.29 -4.98
N ILE A 21 9.61 4.41 -6.25
CA ILE A 21 8.76 4.11 -7.42
C ILE A 21 8.39 2.61 -7.44
N ASP A 22 9.36 1.73 -7.29
CA ASP A 22 9.15 0.29 -7.29
C ASP A 22 8.26 -0.14 -6.11
N HIS A 23 8.44 0.49 -4.94
CA HIS A 23 7.66 0.25 -3.75
C HIS A 23 6.16 0.50 -4.00
N PHE A 24 5.78 1.74 -4.36
CA PHE A 24 4.35 2.03 -4.53
C PHE A 24 3.73 1.30 -5.74
N LEU A 25 4.49 0.97 -6.77
CA LEU A 25 4.01 0.13 -7.87
C LEU A 25 3.66 -1.28 -7.41
N LYS A 26 4.49 -1.88 -6.56
CA LYS A 26 4.24 -3.21 -5.98
C LYS A 26 3.03 -3.15 -5.03
N VAL A 27 2.98 -2.15 -4.14
CA VAL A 27 1.85 -1.96 -3.20
C VAL A 27 0.55 -1.81 -3.98
N TRP A 28 0.50 -0.92 -4.98
CA TRP A 28 -0.67 -0.74 -5.84
C TRP A 28 -1.11 -2.05 -6.53
N ALA A 29 -0.18 -2.83 -7.07
CA ALA A 29 -0.52 -4.06 -7.78
C ALA A 29 -1.12 -5.12 -6.83
N LEU A 30 -0.55 -5.28 -5.62
CA LEU A 30 -1.05 -6.20 -4.61
C LEU A 30 -2.39 -5.75 -4.03
N ALA A 31 -2.52 -4.49 -3.66
CA ALA A 31 -3.75 -3.92 -3.14
C ALA A 31 -4.90 -4.00 -4.14
N LYS A 32 -4.64 -3.65 -5.42
CA LYS A 32 -5.60 -3.83 -6.51
C LYS A 32 -6.07 -5.28 -6.60
N THR A 33 -5.14 -6.24 -6.54
CA THR A 33 -5.46 -7.67 -6.59
C THR A 33 -6.34 -8.09 -5.40
N ILE A 34 -5.99 -7.67 -4.19
CA ILE A 34 -6.77 -7.97 -2.99
C ILE A 34 -8.16 -7.36 -3.10
N GLY A 35 -8.27 -6.07 -3.45
CA GLY A 35 -9.54 -5.37 -3.55
C GLY A 35 -10.50 -5.99 -4.57
N GLU A 36 -10.00 -6.37 -5.75
CA GLU A 36 -10.80 -7.07 -6.76
C GLU A 36 -11.29 -8.44 -6.27
N GLN A 37 -10.47 -9.17 -5.51
CA GLN A 37 -10.81 -10.49 -4.97
C GLN A 37 -11.72 -10.42 -3.74
N GLU A 38 -11.65 -9.36 -2.95
CA GLU A 38 -12.59 -9.08 -1.86
C GLU A 38 -13.91 -8.49 -2.37
N GLY A 39 -14.01 -8.20 -3.67
CA GLY A 39 -15.25 -7.74 -4.31
C GLY A 39 -15.61 -6.30 -3.98
N LEU A 40 -14.62 -5.43 -3.84
CA LEU A 40 -14.87 -4.00 -3.67
C LEU A 40 -15.73 -3.46 -4.81
N ASP A 41 -16.67 -2.56 -4.49
CA ASP A 41 -17.35 -1.81 -5.54
C ASP A 41 -16.40 -0.91 -6.33
N ALA A 42 -16.80 -0.52 -7.53
CA ALA A 42 -15.93 0.20 -8.46
C ALA A 42 -15.42 1.55 -7.91
N HIS A 43 -16.17 2.20 -7.03
CA HIS A 43 -15.76 3.45 -6.42
C HIS A 43 -14.69 3.21 -5.34
N THR A 44 -14.95 2.30 -4.42
CA THR A 44 -14.01 1.92 -3.34
C THR A 44 -12.72 1.34 -3.93
N GLN A 45 -12.81 0.49 -4.96
CA GLN A 45 -11.64 -0.03 -5.67
C GLN A 45 -10.80 1.08 -6.27
N LYS A 46 -11.44 2.07 -6.90
CA LYS A 46 -10.74 3.23 -7.45
C LYS A 46 -10.08 4.07 -6.36
N LEU A 47 -10.74 4.31 -5.24
CA LEU A 47 -10.17 5.03 -4.10
C LEU A 47 -8.93 4.30 -3.57
N LEU A 48 -9.03 2.99 -3.35
CA LEU A 48 -7.91 2.15 -2.95
C LEU A 48 -6.71 2.33 -3.88
N GLU A 49 -6.92 2.19 -5.19
CA GLU A 49 -5.84 2.36 -6.18
C GLU A 49 -5.17 3.74 -6.12
N LEU A 50 -5.93 4.81 -5.84
CA LEU A 50 -5.36 6.15 -5.70
C LEU A 50 -4.58 6.31 -4.40
N VAL A 51 -5.09 5.76 -3.31
CA VAL A 51 -4.42 5.73 -2.00
C VAL A 51 -3.08 5.02 -2.10
N ASP A 52 -3.06 3.82 -2.69
CA ASP A 52 -1.85 2.99 -2.79
C ASP A 52 -0.73 3.67 -3.58
N ILE A 53 -1.08 4.42 -4.62
CA ILE A 53 -0.09 5.16 -5.41
C ILE A 53 0.55 6.28 -4.59
N VAL A 54 -0.19 6.93 -3.70
CA VAL A 54 0.28 8.13 -3.00
C VAL A 54 0.58 7.91 -1.51
N HIS A 55 0.45 6.68 -0.97
CA HIS A 55 0.58 6.43 0.46
C HIS A 55 1.90 6.94 1.04
N ASP A 56 2.99 6.80 0.31
CA ASP A 56 4.34 7.21 0.70
C ASP A 56 4.76 8.60 0.18
N ILE A 57 3.80 9.45 -0.20
CA ILE A 57 4.06 10.78 -0.77
C ILE A 57 4.95 11.66 0.11
N ALA A 58 4.96 11.43 1.41
CA ALA A 58 5.76 12.19 2.37
C ALA A 58 7.21 11.72 2.49
N CYS A 59 7.59 10.54 1.97
CA CYS A 59 8.93 9.98 2.12
C CYS A 59 10.06 10.93 1.69
N PRO A 60 10.00 11.61 0.53
CA PRO A 60 11.03 12.57 0.13
C PRO A 60 11.17 13.73 1.13
N LEU A 61 10.04 14.29 1.59
CA LEU A 61 10.01 15.37 2.57
C LEU A 61 10.53 14.92 3.94
N CYS A 62 10.15 13.72 4.37
CA CYS A 62 10.60 13.17 5.66
C CYS A 62 12.12 12.95 5.65
N ARG A 63 12.69 12.42 4.58
CA ARG A 63 14.16 12.31 4.43
C ARG A 63 14.86 13.66 4.49
N GLU A 64 14.33 14.67 3.83
CA GLU A 64 14.87 16.02 3.85
C GLU A 64 14.78 16.68 5.24
N LYS A 65 13.62 16.56 5.89
CA LYS A 65 13.29 17.31 7.11
C LYS A 65 13.80 16.61 8.39
N TYR A 66 13.78 15.26 8.41
CA TYR A 66 14.06 14.48 9.62
C TYR A 66 15.25 13.53 9.44
N GLY A 67 15.70 13.28 8.21
CA GLY A 67 16.74 12.31 7.90
C GLY A 67 16.27 10.85 7.95
N ASP A 68 14.95 10.62 8.02
CA ASP A 68 14.33 9.29 8.07
C ASP A 68 13.00 9.23 7.30
N THR A 69 12.38 8.05 7.25
CA THR A 69 11.03 7.82 6.74
C THR A 69 10.14 7.17 7.82
N ASN A 70 10.27 7.62 9.07
CA ASN A 70 9.49 7.11 10.18
C ASN A 70 7.99 7.30 9.94
N GLY A 71 7.19 6.27 10.18
CA GLY A 71 5.75 6.28 9.92
C GLY A 71 4.99 7.43 10.57
N LYS A 72 5.35 7.82 11.80
CA LYS A 72 4.72 8.98 12.48
C LYS A 72 5.03 10.31 11.80
N HIS A 73 6.22 10.43 11.19
CA HIS A 73 6.55 11.61 10.40
C HIS A 73 5.76 11.61 9.11
N GLN A 74 5.65 10.48 8.44
CA GLN A 74 4.87 10.32 7.21
C GLN A 74 3.39 10.66 7.46
N GLU A 75 2.74 10.05 8.44
CA GLU A 75 1.34 10.31 8.79
C GLU A 75 1.06 11.79 9.05
N ARG A 76 2.00 12.48 9.70
CA ARG A 76 1.87 13.92 9.98
C ARG A 76 2.02 14.81 8.74
N GLU A 77 2.98 14.48 7.87
CA GLU A 77 3.33 15.32 6.72
C GLU A 77 2.48 15.00 5.47
N SER A 78 1.88 13.81 5.39
CA SER A 78 1.15 13.35 4.21
C SER A 78 -0.14 14.13 3.90
N PRO A 79 -1.04 14.46 4.86
CA PRO A 79 -2.32 15.06 4.52
C PRO A 79 -2.22 16.32 3.65
N PRO A 80 -1.43 17.35 4.01
CA PRO A 80 -1.32 18.57 3.17
C PRO A 80 -0.66 18.28 1.81
N LEU A 81 0.21 17.26 1.71
CA LEU A 81 0.82 16.86 0.45
C LEU A 81 -0.22 16.19 -0.46
N VAL A 82 -1.06 15.31 0.07
CA VAL A 82 -2.16 14.66 -0.66
C VAL A 82 -3.13 15.72 -1.21
N GLU A 83 -3.59 16.64 -0.38
CA GLU A 83 -4.48 17.72 -0.81
C GLU A 83 -3.87 18.55 -1.96
N SER A 84 -2.62 18.97 -1.81
CA SER A 84 -1.89 19.70 -2.85
C SER A 84 -1.66 18.88 -4.12
N PHE A 85 -1.40 17.58 -3.96
CA PHE A 85 -1.20 16.66 -5.08
C PHE A 85 -2.47 16.52 -5.92
N PHE A 86 -3.62 16.35 -5.29
CA PHE A 86 -4.89 16.15 -5.99
C PHE A 86 -5.57 17.44 -6.46
N ALA A 87 -5.20 18.61 -5.93
CA ALA A 87 -5.82 19.90 -6.26
C ALA A 87 -5.99 20.20 -7.76
N PRO A 88 -5.02 19.90 -8.66
CA PRO A 88 -5.18 20.12 -10.09
C PRO A 88 -5.87 18.95 -10.84
N LEU A 89 -6.26 17.88 -10.16
CA LEU A 89 -6.83 16.68 -10.76
C LEU A 89 -8.37 16.63 -10.59
N PRO A 90 -9.10 16.02 -11.54
CA PRO A 90 -10.56 15.93 -11.47
C PRO A 90 -10.99 14.81 -10.50
N VAL A 91 -10.74 15.00 -9.21
CA VAL A 91 -11.13 14.10 -8.12
C VAL A 91 -12.12 14.82 -7.24
N ASP A 92 -13.18 14.11 -6.81
CA ASP A 92 -14.17 14.68 -5.90
C ASP A 92 -13.49 15.09 -4.58
N PRO A 93 -13.82 16.26 -4.01
CA PRO A 93 -13.27 16.69 -2.73
C PRO A 93 -13.45 15.67 -1.59
N ALA A 94 -14.58 14.96 -1.55
CA ALA A 94 -14.83 13.91 -0.55
C ALA A 94 -13.88 12.71 -0.73
N ASP A 95 -13.55 12.37 -1.97
CA ASP A 95 -12.55 11.34 -2.28
C ASP A 95 -11.15 11.79 -1.83
N VAL A 96 -10.79 13.05 -2.08
CA VAL A 96 -9.50 13.60 -1.63
C VAL A 96 -9.41 13.59 -0.10
N GLU A 97 -10.48 13.94 0.61
CA GLU A 97 -10.55 13.87 2.07
C GLU A 97 -10.34 12.43 2.56
N ARG A 98 -11.00 11.45 1.92
CA ARG A 98 -10.82 10.02 2.25
C ARG A 98 -9.40 9.56 2.00
N ILE A 99 -8.81 9.86 0.84
CA ILE A 99 -7.43 9.52 0.50
C ILE A 99 -6.47 10.14 1.52
N SER A 100 -6.65 11.42 1.84
CA SER A 100 -5.82 12.14 2.81
C SER A 100 -5.89 11.49 4.20
N TRP A 101 -7.09 11.09 4.62
CA TRP A 101 -7.29 10.42 5.90
C TRP A 101 -6.58 9.05 5.94
N VAL A 102 -6.78 8.21 4.93
CA VAL A 102 -6.17 6.86 4.89
C VAL A 102 -4.64 6.98 4.86
N VAL A 103 -4.10 7.85 4.00
CA VAL A 103 -2.64 8.09 3.92
C VAL A 103 -2.09 8.64 5.23
N GLY A 104 -2.84 9.49 5.93
CA GLY A 104 -2.48 9.99 7.26
C GLY A 104 -2.53 8.96 8.39
N HIS A 105 -2.95 7.71 8.11
CA HIS A 105 -3.09 6.63 9.11
C HIS A 105 -2.46 5.30 8.66
N HIS A 106 -1.73 5.27 7.55
CA HIS A 106 -1.28 4.02 6.93
C HIS A 106 -0.17 3.27 7.70
N HIS A 107 0.38 3.86 8.75
CA HIS A 107 1.27 3.17 9.71
C HIS A 107 0.58 2.86 11.05
N THR A 108 -0.72 3.12 11.15
CA THR A 108 -1.51 2.90 12.38
C THR A 108 -2.38 1.66 12.19
N TYR A 109 -1.99 0.56 12.84
CA TYR A 109 -2.66 -0.76 12.74
C TYR A 109 -3.85 -0.94 13.69
N THR A 110 -4.27 0.13 14.39
CA THR A 110 -5.41 0.12 15.29
C THR A 110 -6.49 1.07 14.78
N ASN A 111 -7.76 0.74 15.06
CA ASN A 111 -8.91 1.52 14.60
C ASN A 111 -8.95 1.68 13.07
N VAL A 112 -8.64 0.59 12.37
CA VAL A 112 -8.69 0.54 10.91
C VAL A 112 -10.12 0.82 10.46
N ASP A 113 -10.28 1.78 9.55
CA ASP A 113 -11.58 2.22 9.06
C ASP A 113 -11.74 1.90 7.56
N GLY A 114 -12.62 0.96 7.26
CA GLY A 114 -12.94 0.55 5.89
C GLY A 114 -11.96 -0.46 5.28
N LEU A 115 -12.42 -1.11 4.21
CA LEU A 115 -11.62 -2.13 3.50
C LEU A 115 -10.48 -1.52 2.70
N ASP A 116 -10.63 -0.30 2.19
CA ASP A 116 -9.57 0.42 1.49
C ASP A 116 -8.36 0.66 2.40
N HIS A 117 -8.58 1.08 3.65
CA HIS A 117 -7.51 1.23 4.64
C HIS A 117 -6.91 -0.13 5.03
N GLN A 118 -7.74 -1.14 5.30
CA GLN A 118 -7.28 -2.48 5.66
C GLN A 118 -6.41 -3.09 4.55
N ILE A 119 -6.83 -2.98 3.30
CA ILE A 119 -6.11 -3.57 2.17
C ILE A 119 -4.78 -2.86 1.92
N LEU A 120 -4.73 -1.53 2.05
CA LEU A 120 -3.46 -0.80 1.99
C LEU A 120 -2.47 -1.33 3.03
N LEU A 121 -2.88 -1.47 4.30
CA LEU A 121 -2.00 -1.97 5.36
C LEU A 121 -1.45 -3.37 5.06
N GLU A 122 -2.27 -4.25 4.52
CA GLU A 122 -1.87 -5.60 4.14
C GLU A 122 -0.90 -5.60 2.95
N ALA A 123 -1.21 -4.84 1.90
CA ALA A 123 -0.38 -4.76 0.70
C ALA A 123 0.98 -4.10 0.98
N ASP A 124 0.98 -3.02 1.74
CA ASP A 124 2.21 -2.34 2.16
C ASP A 124 3.09 -3.27 3.03
N PHE A 125 2.48 -4.02 3.97
CA PHE A 125 3.21 -5.00 4.74
C PHE A 125 3.85 -6.07 3.85
N LEU A 126 3.15 -6.61 2.84
CA LEU A 126 3.67 -7.61 1.93
C LEU A 126 4.93 -7.13 1.20
N VAL A 127 4.94 -5.88 0.76
CA VAL A 127 6.08 -5.28 0.07
C VAL A 127 7.22 -4.99 1.04
N ASN A 128 6.94 -4.39 2.19
CA ASN A 128 7.94 -4.08 3.22
C ASN A 128 8.62 -5.34 3.75
N ALA A 129 7.90 -6.45 3.89
CA ALA A 129 8.47 -7.72 4.35
C ALA A 129 9.53 -8.28 3.37
N ASP A 130 9.32 -8.10 2.05
CA ASP A 130 10.31 -8.45 1.02
C ASP A 130 11.49 -7.48 1.02
N GLU A 131 11.21 -6.18 0.90
CA GLU A 131 12.25 -5.14 0.76
C GLU A 131 13.16 -5.00 1.97
N SER A 132 12.63 -5.25 3.17
CA SER A 132 13.38 -5.18 4.43
C SER A 132 13.82 -6.55 4.95
N GLY A 133 13.48 -7.65 4.26
CA GLY A 133 13.87 -9.00 4.63
C GLY A 133 13.37 -9.41 6.02
N TYR A 134 12.07 -9.25 6.28
CA TYR A 134 11.49 -9.55 7.59
C TYR A 134 11.69 -11.02 7.97
N ALA A 135 12.03 -11.24 9.24
CA ALA A 135 12.14 -12.57 9.81
C ALA A 135 10.78 -13.29 9.83
N ARG A 136 10.78 -14.61 9.68
CA ARG A 136 9.58 -15.45 9.69
C ARG A 136 8.65 -15.15 10.87
N ALA A 137 9.18 -14.99 12.08
CA ALA A 137 8.40 -14.67 13.27
C ALA A 137 7.64 -13.34 13.17
N ALA A 138 8.21 -12.34 12.47
CA ALA A 138 7.54 -11.06 12.22
C ALA A 138 6.37 -11.23 11.24
N ILE A 139 6.54 -12.05 10.21
CA ILE A 139 5.49 -12.37 9.23
C ILE A 139 4.33 -13.11 9.91
N GLU A 140 4.60 -14.10 10.76
CA GLU A 140 3.59 -14.84 11.52
C GLU A 140 2.84 -13.93 12.51
N THR A 141 3.54 -13.01 13.14
CA THR A 141 2.92 -11.99 14.01
C THR A 141 1.99 -11.08 13.20
N ALA A 142 2.44 -10.59 12.07
CA ALA A 142 1.64 -9.74 11.20
C ALA A 142 0.41 -10.46 10.66
N ARG A 143 0.57 -11.74 10.26
CA ARG A 143 -0.54 -12.60 9.82
C ARG A 143 -1.69 -12.64 10.82
N SER A 144 -1.36 -12.66 12.12
CA SER A 144 -2.36 -12.72 13.20
C SER A 144 -2.88 -11.36 13.66
N GLN A 145 -2.12 -10.28 13.48
CA GLN A 145 -2.43 -8.97 14.05
C GLN A 145 -2.85 -7.94 13.02
N ILE A 146 -2.36 -8.04 11.78
CA ILE A 146 -2.58 -7.05 10.73
C ILE A 146 -3.56 -7.57 9.68
N PHE A 147 -3.36 -8.82 9.20
CA PHE A 147 -4.14 -9.36 8.11
C PHE A 147 -5.55 -9.77 8.54
N GLN A 148 -6.55 -9.27 7.83
CA GLN A 148 -7.97 -9.53 8.08
C GLN A 148 -8.70 -10.01 6.82
N THR A 149 -8.21 -9.64 5.61
CA THR A 149 -8.85 -10.06 4.37
C THR A 149 -8.46 -11.50 4.01
N VAL A 150 -9.39 -12.24 3.42
CA VAL A 150 -9.15 -13.63 2.98
C VAL A 150 -8.09 -13.66 1.88
N SER A 151 -8.17 -12.71 0.96
CA SER A 151 -7.24 -12.61 -0.17
C SER A 151 -5.85 -12.16 0.25
N GLY A 152 -5.74 -11.21 1.18
CA GLY A 152 -4.47 -10.77 1.74
C GLY A 152 -3.74 -11.88 2.47
N ILE A 153 -4.46 -12.66 3.33
CA ILE A 153 -3.90 -13.83 4.01
C ILE A 153 -3.40 -14.86 3.00
N ARG A 154 -4.18 -15.14 1.94
CA ARG A 154 -3.78 -16.09 0.90
C ARG A 154 -2.52 -15.63 0.15
N LEU A 155 -2.41 -14.34 -0.16
CA LEU A 155 -1.20 -13.80 -0.78
C LEU A 155 0.00 -13.87 0.16
N LEU A 156 -0.17 -13.53 1.44
CA LEU A 156 0.89 -13.65 2.44
C LEU A 156 1.42 -15.09 2.53
N ASP A 157 0.51 -16.07 2.62
CA ASP A 157 0.87 -17.48 2.71
C ASP A 157 1.56 -17.97 1.41
N ALA A 158 1.15 -17.47 0.25
CA ALA A 158 1.78 -17.78 -1.04
C ALA A 158 3.16 -17.13 -1.23
N MET A 159 3.33 -15.89 -0.80
CA MET A 159 4.61 -15.17 -0.91
C MET A 159 5.64 -15.64 0.11
N TYR A 160 5.18 -16.08 1.29
CA TYR A 160 6.04 -16.50 2.40
C TYR A 160 5.67 -17.89 2.92
N PRO A 161 5.77 -18.93 2.09
CA PRO A 161 5.36 -20.29 2.47
C PRO A 161 6.20 -20.86 3.62
N GLU A 162 5.58 -21.70 4.45
CA GLU A 162 6.25 -22.33 5.61
C GLU A 162 7.40 -23.26 5.20
N ASN A 163 7.26 -23.97 4.05
CA ASN A 163 8.24 -24.90 3.54
C ASN A 163 8.43 -24.74 2.04
N VAL A 164 9.51 -24.07 1.62
CA VAL A 164 9.87 -23.99 0.19
C VAL A 164 10.62 -25.23 -0.30
N SER A 165 11.10 -26.10 0.60
CA SER A 165 11.88 -27.30 0.26
C SER A 165 10.96 -28.48 -0.08
N GLY A 166 10.50 -28.55 -1.34
CA GLY A 166 9.88 -29.77 -1.85
C GLY A 166 8.66 -29.66 -2.76
N MET A 167 8.10 -28.48 -2.99
CA MET A 167 7.02 -28.33 -3.97
C MET A 167 7.58 -28.37 -5.40
N ALA A 168 7.15 -29.34 -6.19
CA ALA A 168 7.47 -29.40 -7.61
C ALA A 168 6.71 -28.27 -8.33
N TYR A 169 7.38 -27.61 -9.30
CA TYR A 169 6.80 -26.50 -10.10
C TYR A 169 5.41 -26.81 -10.68
N ASN A 170 5.14 -28.09 -10.98
CA ASN A 170 3.86 -28.54 -11.53
C ASN A 170 2.70 -28.52 -10.52
N GLU A 171 2.96 -28.48 -9.21
CA GLU A 171 1.91 -28.36 -8.19
C GLU A 171 1.45 -26.92 -8.00
N ILE A 172 2.30 -25.96 -8.31
CA ILE A 172 2.02 -24.51 -8.20
C ILE A 172 1.13 -24.03 -9.35
N VAL A 173 1.23 -24.63 -10.53
CA VAL A 173 0.51 -24.20 -11.75
C VAL A 173 -0.92 -24.74 -11.81
N SER A 174 -1.32 -25.57 -10.84
CA SER A 174 -2.65 -26.22 -10.80
C SER A 174 -3.66 -25.48 -9.91
N ILE A 175 -3.29 -24.28 -9.39
CA ILE A 175 -4.16 -23.39 -8.62
C ILE A 175 -4.79 -22.36 -9.55
#